data_f01bbf4b1f34500b75ce5935088876f3
#
_entry.id   f01bbf4b1f34500b75ce5935088876f3
#
_cell.length_a   1.000
_cell.length_b   1.000
_cell.length_c   1.000
_cell.angle_alpha   90.00
_cell.angle_beta   90.00
_cell.angle_gamma   90.00
#
_symmetry.space_group_name_H-M   'P 1'
#
loop_
_entity.id
_entity.type
_entity.pdbx_description
1 polymer ?
#
loop_
_entity_poly.entity_id
_entity_poly.type
_entity_poly.pdbx_seq_one_letter_code
_entity_poly.pdbx_strand_id
1 'polypeptide(L)'
;MEQSLTPAGLVTADPQELERLRVQSRTLKVVVFSQILGGAGLAAGVAVGALLAQQMLGSDSLAGLPIALFTLGSALAAFLIGRFTQRWGRRTGLSLGFAVGGLGAAGVVLAAVTGNIATLMIALFIYGAGTAA
;
A
#
# COMPACT_ATOMS: atom_id res chain seq x y z
N MET A 1 36.14 22.02 -32.08
CA MET A 1 36.80 21.28 -30.98
C MET A 1 36.24 19.86 -31.01
N GLU A 2 36.85 19.02 -31.82
CA GLU A 2 36.53 17.61 -31.97
C GLU A 2 37.01 16.87 -30.72
N GLN A 3 36.12 16.43 -29.86
CA GLN A 3 36.44 15.40 -28.87
C GLN A 3 36.51 14.08 -29.63
N SER A 4 37.73 13.68 -29.94
CA SER A 4 38.07 12.37 -30.47
C SER A 4 37.50 11.30 -29.56
N LEU A 5 36.47 10.62 -30.06
CA LEU A 5 35.95 9.37 -29.46
C LEU A 5 37.03 8.29 -29.63
N THR A 6 37.89 8.19 -28.66
CA THR A 6 38.88 7.12 -28.58
C THR A 6 38.11 5.82 -28.29
N PRO A 7 38.28 4.74 -29.06
CA PRO A 7 37.60 3.46 -28.82
C PRO A 7 38.10 2.71 -27.58
N ALA A 8 38.92 3.33 -26.75
CA ALA A 8 39.36 2.83 -25.44
C ALA A 8 38.39 3.09 -24.30
N GLY A 9 37.21 3.63 -24.60
CA GLY A 9 36.11 3.80 -23.63
C GLY A 9 35.26 2.57 -23.40
N LEU A 10 35.74 1.38 -23.67
CA LEU A 10 35.34 0.19 -22.96
C LEU A 10 35.96 0.32 -21.56
N VAL A 11 35.40 1.27 -20.82
CA VAL A 11 35.51 1.36 -19.37
C VAL A 11 35.42 -0.05 -18.85
N THR A 12 36.50 -0.57 -18.32
CA THR A 12 36.47 -1.69 -17.39
C THR A 12 35.53 -1.25 -16.30
N ALA A 13 34.26 -1.62 -16.45
CA ALA A 13 33.22 -1.30 -15.47
C ALA A 13 33.77 -1.79 -14.14
N ASP A 14 34.01 -0.85 -13.23
CA ASP A 14 34.53 -1.14 -11.90
C ASP A 14 33.69 -2.31 -11.34
N PRO A 15 34.31 -3.39 -10.84
CA PRO A 15 33.59 -4.52 -10.25
C PRO A 15 32.51 -4.08 -9.25
N GLN A 16 32.76 -2.98 -8.55
CA GLN A 16 31.79 -2.36 -7.64
C GLN A 16 30.57 -1.75 -8.35
N GLU A 17 30.79 -1.22 -9.55
CA GLU A 17 29.69 -0.64 -10.36
C GLU A 17 28.80 -1.73 -10.96
N LEU A 18 29.38 -2.81 -11.42
CA LEU A 18 28.64 -4.00 -11.89
C LEU A 18 27.84 -4.67 -10.76
N GLU A 19 28.41 -4.72 -9.57
CA GLU A 19 27.72 -5.28 -8.39
C GLU A 19 26.56 -4.38 -7.97
N ARG A 20 26.73 -3.06 -7.96
CA ARG A 20 25.66 -2.08 -7.70
C ARG A 20 24.51 -2.23 -8.69
N LEU A 21 24.80 -2.32 -9.99
CA LEU A 21 23.78 -2.49 -11.03
C LEU A 21 23.04 -3.83 -10.88
N ARG A 22 23.74 -4.89 -10.50
CA ARG A 22 23.13 -6.21 -10.27
C ARG A 22 22.20 -6.20 -9.05
N VAL A 23 22.63 -5.62 -7.93
CA VAL A 23 21.83 -5.47 -6.72
C VAL A 23 20.64 -4.57 -6.99
N GLN A 24 20.81 -3.45 -7.68
CA GLN A 24 19.75 -2.54 -8.05
C GLN A 24 18.69 -3.21 -8.92
N SER A 25 19.10 -3.96 -9.95
CA SER A 25 18.19 -4.70 -10.83
C SER A 25 17.38 -5.75 -10.06
N ARG A 26 18.01 -6.48 -9.14
CA ARG A 26 17.34 -7.48 -8.29
C ARG A 26 16.33 -6.81 -7.35
N THR A 27 16.74 -5.74 -6.69
CA THR A 27 15.87 -4.97 -5.78
C THR A 27 14.67 -4.39 -6.53
N LEU A 28 14.89 -3.84 -7.73
CA LEU A 28 13.82 -3.29 -8.56
C LEU A 28 12.79 -4.35 -8.93
N LYS A 29 13.22 -5.55 -9.34
CA LYS A 29 12.31 -6.66 -9.66
C LYS A 29 11.47 -7.08 -8.46
N VAL A 30 12.09 -7.19 -7.28
CA VAL A 30 11.38 -7.55 -6.05
C VAL A 30 10.36 -6.47 -5.66
N VAL A 31 10.74 -5.20 -5.76
CA VAL A 31 9.83 -4.08 -5.45
C VAL A 31 8.66 -4.03 -6.43
N VAL A 32 8.91 -4.16 -7.74
CA VAL A 32 7.84 -4.17 -8.75
C VAL A 32 6.88 -5.32 -8.53
N PHE A 33 7.40 -6.52 -8.28
CA PHE A 33 6.57 -7.70 -8.03
C PHE A 33 5.73 -7.54 -6.74
N SER A 34 6.34 -7.02 -5.69
CA SER A 34 5.65 -6.69 -4.44
C SER A 34 4.54 -5.65 -4.63
N GLN A 35 4.79 -4.62 -5.45
CA GLN A 35 3.79 -3.59 -5.76
C GLN A 35 2.61 -4.14 -6.56
N ILE A 36 2.85 -5.04 -7.52
CA ILE A 36 1.79 -5.67 -8.30
C ILE A 36 0.90 -6.52 -7.38
N LEU A 37 1.50 -7.35 -6.52
CA LEU A 37 0.76 -8.19 -5.58
C LEU A 37 0.02 -7.34 -4.54
N GLY A 38 0.68 -6.31 -4.00
CA GLY A 38 0.07 -5.39 -3.03
C GLY A 38 -1.10 -4.60 -3.62
N GLY A 39 -0.92 -4.07 -4.84
CA GLY A 39 -1.97 -3.34 -5.55
C GLY A 39 -3.17 -4.22 -5.91
N ALA A 40 -2.93 -5.45 -6.36
CA ALA A 40 -4.00 -6.41 -6.65
C ALA A 40 -4.78 -6.79 -5.37
N GLY A 41 -4.08 -7.02 -4.26
CA GLY A 41 -4.70 -7.31 -2.96
C GLY A 41 -5.55 -6.14 -2.46
N LEU A 42 -5.06 -4.91 -2.61
CA LEU A 42 -5.79 -3.69 -2.27
C LEU A 42 -7.06 -3.54 -3.10
N ALA A 43 -6.97 -3.68 -4.42
CA ALA A 43 -8.11 -3.57 -5.32
C ALA A 43 -9.17 -4.63 -5.00
N ALA A 44 -8.76 -5.87 -4.76
CA ALA A 44 -9.66 -6.95 -4.35
C ALA A 44 -10.34 -6.64 -3.01
N GLY A 45 -9.61 -6.16 -2.01
CA GLY A 45 -10.14 -5.81 -0.70
C GLY A 45 -11.17 -4.70 -0.75
N VAL A 46 -10.94 -3.66 -1.56
CA VAL A 46 -11.90 -2.55 -1.76
C VAL A 46 -13.15 -3.05 -2.49
N ALA A 47 -12.99 -3.86 -3.55
CA ALA A 47 -14.12 -4.41 -4.31
C ALA A 47 -15.00 -5.31 -3.43
N VAL A 48 -14.39 -6.23 -2.68
CA VAL A 48 -15.13 -7.12 -1.75
C VAL A 48 -15.80 -6.33 -0.65
N GLY A 49 -15.11 -5.34 -0.06
CA GLY A 49 -15.67 -4.46 0.96
C GLY A 49 -16.88 -3.68 0.47
N ALA A 50 -16.83 -3.15 -0.75
CA ALA A 50 -17.94 -2.42 -1.36
C ALA A 50 -19.15 -3.34 -1.62
N LEU A 51 -18.91 -4.54 -2.17
CA LEU A 51 -19.97 -5.53 -2.42
C LEU A 51 -20.64 -6.00 -1.12
N LEU A 52 -19.86 -6.31 -0.09
CA LEU A 52 -20.37 -6.67 1.23
C LEU A 52 -21.23 -5.57 1.82
N ALA A 53 -20.77 -4.32 1.71
CA ALA A 53 -21.53 -3.19 2.22
C ALA A 53 -22.86 -3.00 1.48
N GLN A 54 -22.90 -3.18 0.15
CA GLN A 54 -24.13 -3.14 -0.63
C GLN A 54 -25.11 -4.22 -0.21
N GLN A 55 -24.63 -5.45 -0.01
CA GLN A 55 -25.47 -6.57 0.45
C GLN A 55 -26.03 -6.34 1.85
N MET A 56 -25.24 -5.74 2.75
CA MET A 56 -25.65 -5.53 4.14
C MET A 56 -26.53 -4.30 4.32
N LEU A 57 -26.33 -3.25 3.50
CA LEU A 57 -27.10 -2.00 3.59
C LEU A 57 -28.43 -2.06 2.81
N GLY A 58 -28.52 -2.91 1.80
CA GLY A 58 -29.76 -3.10 1.02
C GLY A 58 -30.25 -1.87 0.27
N SER A 59 -29.43 -0.80 0.17
CA SER A 59 -29.79 0.45 -0.52
C SER A 59 -28.63 1.01 -1.33
N ASP A 60 -28.90 1.39 -2.58
CA ASP A 60 -27.91 1.99 -3.48
C ASP A 60 -27.47 3.38 -3.02
N SER A 61 -28.30 4.09 -2.26
CA SER A 61 -28.00 5.45 -1.79
C SER A 61 -26.83 5.51 -0.80
N LEU A 62 -26.53 4.41 -0.11
CA LEU A 62 -25.43 4.31 0.85
C LEU A 62 -24.20 3.59 0.31
N ALA A 63 -24.20 3.19 -0.97
CA ALA A 63 -23.11 2.47 -1.61
C ALA A 63 -21.76 3.24 -1.59
N GLY A 64 -21.81 4.56 -1.51
CA GLY A 64 -20.61 5.42 -1.40
C GLY A 64 -20.01 5.51 0.00
N LEU A 65 -20.74 5.16 1.04
CA LEU A 65 -20.30 5.31 2.43
C LEU A 65 -19.07 4.48 2.77
N PRO A 66 -18.96 3.20 2.36
CA PRO A 66 -17.76 2.39 2.58
C PRO A 66 -16.50 2.98 1.95
N ILE A 67 -16.63 3.48 0.71
CA ILE A 67 -15.53 4.11 -0.03
C ILE A 67 -15.13 5.42 0.65
N ALA A 68 -16.09 6.21 1.10
CA ALA A 68 -15.83 7.45 1.82
C ALA A 68 -15.09 7.20 3.14
N LEU A 69 -15.49 6.19 3.92
CA LEU A 69 -14.81 5.81 5.17
C LEU A 69 -13.39 5.29 4.92
N PHE A 70 -13.22 4.47 3.88
CA PHE A 70 -11.90 3.99 3.46
C PHE A 70 -10.98 5.16 3.09
N THR A 71 -11.46 6.09 2.28
CA THR A 71 -10.70 7.27 1.85
C THR A 71 -10.38 8.20 3.02
N LEU A 72 -11.34 8.40 3.92
CA LEU A 72 -11.15 9.20 5.12
C LEU A 72 -10.09 8.58 6.06
N GLY A 73 -10.14 7.27 6.25
CA GLY A 73 -9.14 6.51 7.00
C GLY A 73 -7.74 6.68 6.40
N SER A 74 -7.63 6.55 5.08
CA SER A 74 -6.38 6.75 4.34
C SER A 74 -5.84 8.18 4.49
N ALA A 75 -6.68 9.20 4.35
CA ALA A 75 -6.30 10.60 4.47
C ALA A 75 -5.81 10.95 5.89
N LEU A 76 -6.54 10.52 6.91
CA LEU A 76 -6.15 10.73 8.30
C LEU A 76 -4.84 10.01 8.64
N ALA A 77 -4.69 8.78 8.19
CA ALA A 77 -3.48 8.01 8.41
C ALA A 77 -2.27 8.62 7.68
N ALA A 78 -2.43 9.09 6.44
CA ALA A 78 -1.36 9.78 5.72
C ALA A 78 -0.85 10.99 6.49
N PHE A 79 -1.75 11.78 7.07
CA PHE A 79 -1.40 12.92 7.90
C PHE A 79 -0.67 12.50 9.18
N LEU A 80 -1.19 11.51 9.90
CA LEU A 80 -0.61 11.02 11.16
C LEU A 80 0.73 10.33 10.91
N ILE A 81 0.81 9.42 9.93
CA ILE A 81 2.03 8.68 9.60
C ILE A 81 3.11 9.65 9.11
N GLY A 82 2.75 10.64 8.29
CA GLY A 82 3.68 11.69 7.87
C GLY A 82 4.31 12.41 9.06
N ARG A 83 3.52 12.73 10.07
CA ARG A 83 3.99 13.39 11.30
C ARG A 83 4.82 12.45 12.20
N PHE A 84 4.40 11.18 12.34
CA PHE A 84 5.13 10.17 13.12
C PHE A 84 6.45 9.76 12.47
N THR A 85 6.47 9.63 11.16
CA THR A 85 7.67 9.25 10.40
C THR A 85 8.78 10.29 10.53
N GLN A 86 8.42 11.57 10.64
CA GLN A 86 9.38 12.65 10.90
C GLN A 86 10.03 12.55 12.28
N ARG A 87 9.33 12.00 13.28
CA ARG A 87 9.84 11.89 14.67
C ARG A 87 10.54 10.57 14.96
N TRP A 88 10.03 9.46 14.43
CA TRP A 88 10.43 8.09 14.82
C TRP A 88 11.09 7.29 13.70
N GLY A 89 11.23 7.92 12.55
CA GLY A 89 11.88 7.31 11.39
C GLY A 89 10.94 6.51 10.49
N ARG A 90 11.33 6.42 9.22
CA ARG A 90 10.54 5.80 8.14
C ARG A 90 10.23 4.32 8.38
N ARG A 91 11.15 3.59 9.01
CA ARG A 91 10.99 2.14 9.26
C ARG A 91 9.83 1.85 10.21
N THR A 92 9.70 2.66 11.26
CA THR A 92 8.62 2.51 12.26
C THR A 92 7.26 2.90 11.66
N GLY A 93 7.20 3.96 10.85
CA GLY A 93 5.97 4.35 10.16
C GLY A 93 5.44 3.27 9.22
N LEU A 94 6.33 2.66 8.41
CA LEU A 94 5.95 1.58 7.50
C LEU A 94 5.43 0.35 8.26
N SER A 95 6.13 -0.11 9.29
CA SER A 95 5.72 -1.30 10.04
C SER A 95 4.38 -1.10 10.75
N LEU A 96 4.13 0.08 11.30
CA LEU A 96 2.83 0.43 11.89
C LEU A 96 1.72 0.43 10.85
N GLY A 97 1.93 1.03 9.69
CA GLY A 97 0.94 1.05 8.63
C GLY A 97 0.56 -0.35 8.12
N PHE A 98 1.56 -1.22 7.92
CA PHE A 98 1.29 -2.62 7.56
C PHE A 98 0.54 -3.38 8.65
N ALA A 99 0.88 -3.17 9.92
CA ALA A 99 0.17 -3.79 11.04
C ALA A 99 -1.29 -3.32 11.11
N VAL A 100 -1.53 -2.02 10.98
CA VAL A 100 -2.88 -1.43 10.97
C VAL A 100 -3.67 -1.94 9.75
N GLY A 101 -3.06 -2.00 8.56
CA GLY A 101 -3.70 -2.55 7.37
C GLY A 101 -4.08 -4.02 7.52
N GLY A 102 -3.20 -4.83 8.10
CA GLY A 102 -3.46 -6.24 8.39
C GLY A 102 -4.61 -6.43 9.39
N LEU A 103 -4.66 -5.63 10.46
CA LEU A 103 -5.77 -5.61 11.41
C LEU A 103 -7.09 -5.20 10.75
N GLY A 104 -7.06 -4.17 9.89
CA GLY A 104 -8.21 -3.75 9.11
C GLY A 104 -8.74 -4.86 8.20
N ALA A 105 -7.86 -5.54 7.48
CA ALA A 105 -8.22 -6.67 6.62
C ALA A 105 -8.84 -7.82 7.42
N ALA A 106 -8.26 -8.19 8.55
CA ALA A 106 -8.82 -9.19 9.46
C ALA A 106 -10.21 -8.78 10.00
N GLY A 107 -10.37 -7.49 10.30
CA GLY A 107 -11.66 -6.91 10.70
C GLY A 107 -12.74 -7.01 9.63
N VAL A 108 -12.39 -6.81 8.35
CA VAL A 108 -13.31 -6.99 7.21
C VAL A 108 -13.78 -8.45 7.13
N VAL A 109 -12.85 -9.41 7.26
CA VAL A 109 -13.20 -10.84 7.28
C VAL A 109 -14.11 -11.17 8.44
N LEU A 110 -13.83 -10.65 9.64
CA LEU A 110 -14.66 -10.84 10.83
C LEU A 110 -16.06 -10.24 10.63
N ALA A 111 -16.16 -9.06 10.05
CA ALA A 111 -17.42 -8.43 9.72
C ALA A 111 -18.25 -9.24 8.73
N ALA A 112 -17.60 -9.85 7.73
CA ALA A 112 -18.24 -10.73 6.76
C ALA A 112 -18.83 -11.99 7.43
N VAL A 113 -18.11 -12.58 8.39
CA VAL A 113 -18.57 -13.79 9.11
C VAL A 113 -19.67 -13.46 10.10
N THR A 114 -19.58 -12.33 10.79
CA THR A 114 -20.56 -11.93 11.82
C THR A 114 -21.79 -11.21 11.27
N GLY A 115 -21.74 -10.77 10.01
CA GLY A 115 -22.82 -10.00 9.38
C GLY A 115 -23.07 -8.63 10.04
N ASN A 116 -22.08 -8.09 10.75
CA ASN A 116 -22.23 -6.84 11.49
C ASN A 116 -21.70 -5.64 10.69
N ILE A 117 -22.63 -4.76 10.32
CA ILE A 117 -22.34 -3.59 9.50
C ILE A 117 -21.44 -2.57 10.21
N ALA A 118 -21.60 -2.39 11.52
CA ALA A 118 -20.78 -1.49 12.31
C ALA A 118 -19.31 -1.95 12.31
N THR A 119 -19.09 -3.25 12.48
CA THR A 119 -17.76 -3.87 12.41
C THR A 119 -17.16 -3.69 11.03
N LEU A 120 -17.94 -3.81 9.95
CA LEU A 120 -17.50 -3.59 8.59
C LEU A 120 -17.03 -2.14 8.36
N MET A 121 -17.81 -1.16 8.82
CA MET A 121 -17.49 0.26 8.67
C MET A 121 -16.19 0.63 9.40
N ILE A 122 -16.02 0.17 10.62
CA ILE A 122 -14.80 0.37 11.41
C ILE A 122 -13.61 -0.34 10.76
N ALA A 123 -13.80 -1.56 10.30
CA ALA A 123 -12.75 -2.33 9.63
C ALA A 123 -12.29 -1.68 8.33
N LEU A 124 -13.19 -1.15 7.51
CA LEU A 124 -12.87 -0.43 6.28
C LEU A 124 -12.11 0.88 6.55
N PHE A 125 -12.49 1.58 7.61
CA PHE A 125 -11.76 2.79 8.04
C PHE A 125 -10.32 2.45 8.46
N ILE A 126 -10.12 1.41 9.27
CA ILE A 126 -8.81 0.94 9.71
C ILE A 126 -7.99 0.39 8.53
N TYR A 127 -8.64 -0.34 7.62
CA TYR A 127 -8.01 -0.87 6.41
C TYR A 127 -7.52 0.26 5.52
N GLY A 128 -8.36 1.30 5.30
CA GLY A 128 -7.97 2.51 4.60
C GLY A 128 -6.77 3.21 5.25
N ALA A 129 -6.74 3.27 6.58
CA ALA A 129 -5.59 3.82 7.29
C ALA A 129 -4.28 3.06 7.03
N GLY A 130 -4.33 1.75 6.90
CA GLY A 130 -3.18 0.91 6.56
C GLY A 130 -2.63 1.14 5.15
N THR A 131 -3.43 1.65 4.21
CA THR A 131 -2.99 1.89 2.82
C THR A 131 -2.17 3.16 2.65
N ALA A 132 -2.17 4.04 3.65
CA ALA A 132 -1.44 5.31 3.62
C ALA A 132 0.04 5.19 4.00
N ALA A 133 0.47 4.00 4.42
CA ALA A 133 1.86 3.70 4.79
C ALA A 133 2.68 3.23 3.61
#